data_efe64341425f85210e3c1655d6ba9687
#
_entry.id   efe64341425f85210e3c1655d6ba9687
#
_cell.length_a   1.000
_cell.length_b   1.000
_cell.length_c   1.000
_cell.angle_alpha   90.00
_cell.angle_beta   90.00
_cell.angle_gamma   90.00
#
_symmetry.space_group_name_H-M   'P 1'
#
loop_
_entity.id
_entity.type
_entity.pdbx_description
1 polymer ?
#
loop_
_entity_poly.entity_id
_entity_poly.type
_entity_poly.pdbx_seq_one_letter_code
_entity_poly.pdbx_strand_id
1 'polypeptide(L)'
;MFVLPIITRDALGRDLFAAATYISNYLFAWWENDYQNLDATPSPFIHYWSLAVEEQFYVIWPVFILFLSRYGKRAIFRGIAITTALSLLLSIYQTQSSPIWAFYSLPTRAWELGFGALLLFVPETFWKNRFIPWFGVIGIAIASFRFDENTAFPGINALLPVISTAVLIGSIAIWPRAFNDLSNNRI
;
A
#
# COMPACT_ATOMS: atom_id res chain seq x y z
N MET A 1 22.29 30.31 4.25
CA MET A 1 21.45 30.27 3.03
C MET A 1 22.12 29.29 2.07
N PHE A 2 21.60 28.06 1.98
CA PHE A 2 22.12 27.06 1.04
C PHE A 2 21.66 27.43 -0.37
N VAL A 3 22.56 27.88 -1.22
CA VAL A 3 22.31 28.18 -2.62
C VAL A 3 22.51 26.88 -3.39
N LEU A 4 21.43 26.18 -3.73
CA LEU A 4 21.48 25.02 -4.61
C LEU A 4 21.92 25.43 -6.02
N PRO A 5 22.71 24.62 -6.73
CA PRO A 5 23.05 24.86 -8.13
C PRO A 5 21.79 25.01 -9.00
N ILE A 6 21.86 25.82 -10.06
CA ILE A 6 20.70 26.11 -10.93
C ILE A 6 20.11 24.84 -11.54
N ILE A 7 20.96 23.87 -11.95
CA ILE A 7 20.55 22.59 -12.53
C ILE A 7 19.70 21.77 -11.56
N THR A 8 19.99 21.84 -10.25
CA THR A 8 19.19 21.13 -9.23
C THR A 8 17.89 21.84 -8.88
N ARG A 9 17.75 23.13 -9.16
CA ARG A 9 16.52 23.91 -8.89
C ARG A 9 15.37 23.50 -9.80
N ASP A 10 15.62 23.29 -11.09
CA ASP A 10 14.58 22.87 -12.04
C ASP A 10 14.08 21.46 -11.73
N ALA A 11 14.98 20.53 -11.40
CA ALA A 11 14.63 19.19 -10.96
C ALA A 11 13.81 19.23 -9.67
N LEU A 12 14.25 20.00 -8.68
CA LEU A 12 13.51 20.17 -7.42
C LEU A 12 12.15 20.83 -7.63
N GLY A 13 12.03 21.82 -8.54
CA GLY A 13 10.77 22.46 -8.88
C GLY A 13 9.78 21.47 -9.50
N ARG A 14 10.23 20.62 -10.43
CA ARG A 14 9.45 19.55 -11.05
C ARG A 14 8.97 18.54 -10.00
N ASP A 15 9.89 18.07 -9.16
CA ASP A 15 9.59 17.04 -8.15
C ASP A 15 8.63 17.58 -7.08
N LEU A 16 8.81 18.82 -6.65
CA LEU A 16 7.90 19.51 -5.74
C LEU A 16 6.50 19.66 -6.35
N PHE A 17 6.41 20.06 -7.62
CA PHE A 17 5.14 20.14 -8.33
C PHE A 17 4.44 18.78 -8.42
N ALA A 18 5.18 17.74 -8.76
CA ALA A 18 4.64 16.38 -8.82
C ALA A 18 4.16 15.87 -7.45
N ALA A 19 4.90 16.20 -6.38
CA ALA A 19 4.50 15.88 -5.02
C ALA A 19 3.22 16.65 -4.60
N ALA A 20 3.15 17.95 -4.90
CA ALA A 20 2.00 18.80 -4.57
C ALA A 20 0.72 18.44 -5.36
N THR A 21 0.86 17.83 -6.53
CA THR A 21 -0.25 17.38 -7.38
C THR A 21 -0.56 15.89 -7.24
N TYR A 22 0.11 15.18 -6.33
CA TYR A 22 -0.07 13.75 -6.09
C TYR A 22 0.15 12.86 -7.32
N ILE A 23 1.11 13.23 -8.20
CA ILE A 23 1.54 12.45 -9.36
C ILE A 23 3.00 12.01 -9.27
N SER A 24 3.63 12.21 -8.13
CA SER A 24 5.06 11.91 -7.91
C SER A 24 5.39 10.43 -8.12
N ASN A 25 4.45 9.51 -7.85
CA ASN A 25 4.62 8.09 -8.10
C ASN A 25 4.88 7.78 -9.58
N TYR A 26 4.15 8.41 -10.51
CA TYR A 26 4.38 8.23 -11.94
C TYR A 26 5.64 8.93 -12.43
N LEU A 27 5.96 10.10 -11.87
CA LEU A 27 7.19 10.81 -12.18
C LEU A 27 8.41 9.97 -11.79
N PHE A 28 8.43 9.40 -10.58
CA PHE A 28 9.54 8.58 -10.11
C PHE A 28 9.62 7.23 -10.81
N ALA A 29 8.47 6.60 -11.14
CA ALA A 29 8.46 5.40 -11.97
C ALA A 29 9.11 5.63 -13.32
N TRP A 30 8.80 6.75 -13.97
CA TRP A 30 9.39 7.12 -15.25
C TRP A 30 10.87 7.43 -15.10
N TRP A 31 11.25 8.18 -14.06
CA TRP A 31 12.62 8.60 -13.81
C TRP A 31 13.55 7.42 -13.47
N GLU A 32 13.13 6.48 -12.65
CA GLU A 32 13.91 5.27 -12.34
C GLU A 32 13.98 4.29 -13.52
N ASN A 33 12.99 4.29 -14.39
CA ASN A 33 12.97 3.44 -15.60
C ASN A 33 13.88 4.01 -16.72
N ASP A 34 14.37 5.24 -16.59
CA ASP A 34 15.26 5.86 -17.56
C ASP A 34 16.72 5.52 -17.26
N TYR A 35 17.37 4.80 -18.17
CA TYR A 35 18.78 4.40 -18.06
C TYR A 35 19.75 5.58 -17.89
N GLN A 36 19.36 6.79 -18.30
CA GLN A 36 20.19 7.99 -18.14
C GLN A 36 20.30 8.46 -16.69
N ASN A 37 19.42 8.00 -15.81
CA ASN A 37 19.34 8.44 -14.42
C ASN A 37 19.93 7.43 -13.41
N LEU A 38 20.53 6.32 -13.87
CA LEU A 38 21.05 5.25 -12.98
C LEU A 38 22.09 5.75 -11.97
N ASP A 39 22.89 6.76 -12.33
CA ASP A 39 23.92 7.36 -11.47
C ASP A 39 23.48 8.67 -10.81
N ALA A 40 22.23 9.10 -11.01
CA ALA A 40 21.75 10.36 -10.47
C ALA A 40 21.37 10.21 -8.99
N THR A 41 21.63 11.24 -8.20
CA THR A 41 21.21 11.26 -6.79
C THR A 41 19.69 11.26 -6.69
N PRO A 42 19.10 10.38 -5.84
CA PRO A 42 17.66 10.35 -5.65
C PRO A 42 17.10 11.71 -5.22
N SER A 43 15.88 12.01 -5.68
CA SER A 43 15.16 13.22 -5.26
C SER A 43 14.91 13.21 -3.76
N PRO A 44 15.07 14.35 -3.04
CA PRO A 44 14.64 14.45 -1.65
C PRO A 44 13.12 14.23 -1.46
N PHE A 45 12.33 14.35 -2.53
CA PHE A 45 10.89 14.12 -2.54
C PHE A 45 10.50 12.70 -2.92
N ILE A 46 11.45 11.76 -3.08
CA ILE A 46 11.15 10.40 -3.52
C ILE A 46 10.10 9.72 -2.63
N HIS A 47 10.14 9.94 -1.33
CA HIS A 47 9.20 9.34 -0.38
C HIS A 47 7.73 9.77 -0.57
N TYR A 48 7.47 10.85 -1.31
CA TYR A 48 6.10 11.31 -1.60
C TYR A 48 5.34 10.42 -2.59
N TRP A 49 6.00 9.46 -3.23
CA TRP A 49 5.34 8.54 -4.15
C TRP A 49 4.25 7.70 -3.47
N SER A 50 4.49 7.23 -2.25
CA SER A 50 3.50 6.42 -1.52
C SER A 50 2.28 7.25 -1.12
N LEU A 51 2.51 8.49 -0.67
CA LEU A 51 1.43 9.43 -0.39
C LEU A 51 0.60 9.73 -1.65
N ALA A 52 1.26 9.89 -2.80
CA ALA A 52 0.54 10.11 -4.07
C ALA A 52 -0.39 8.93 -4.41
N VAL A 53 0.06 7.69 -4.23
CA VAL A 53 -0.78 6.49 -4.43
C VAL A 53 -1.98 6.48 -3.48
N GLU A 54 -1.77 6.81 -2.20
CA GLU A 54 -2.83 6.86 -1.20
C GLU A 54 -3.86 7.94 -1.52
N GLU A 55 -3.43 9.15 -1.86
CA GLU A 55 -4.33 10.26 -2.18
C GLU A 55 -5.15 9.98 -3.46
N GLN A 56 -4.51 9.40 -4.49
CA GLN A 56 -5.23 8.95 -5.68
C GLN A 56 -6.30 7.91 -5.31
N PHE A 57 -5.98 6.96 -4.43
CA PHE A 57 -6.94 5.99 -3.93
C PHE A 57 -8.09 6.68 -3.17
N TYR A 58 -7.80 7.63 -2.29
CA TYR A 58 -8.81 8.36 -1.51
C TYR A 58 -9.76 9.19 -2.37
N VAL A 59 -9.34 9.62 -3.55
CA VAL A 59 -10.22 10.31 -4.51
C VAL A 59 -11.09 9.30 -5.27
N ILE A 60 -10.49 8.23 -5.78
CA ILE A 60 -11.18 7.25 -6.64
C ILE A 60 -12.13 6.37 -5.83
N TRP A 61 -11.71 5.91 -4.65
CA TRP A 61 -12.41 4.91 -3.88
C TRP A 61 -13.80 5.33 -3.39
N PRO A 62 -14.01 6.54 -2.82
CA PRO A 62 -15.33 6.98 -2.42
C PRO A 62 -16.30 7.05 -3.59
N VAL A 63 -15.85 7.54 -4.75
CA VAL A 63 -16.67 7.64 -5.96
C VAL A 63 -17.08 6.23 -6.43
N PHE A 64 -16.14 5.29 -6.43
CA PHE A 64 -16.38 3.90 -6.78
C PHE A 64 -17.40 3.23 -5.84
N ILE A 65 -17.23 3.38 -4.53
CA ILE A 65 -18.16 2.85 -3.53
C ILE A 65 -19.53 3.50 -3.64
N LEU A 66 -19.60 4.81 -3.85
CA LEU A 66 -20.86 5.53 -4.04
C LEU A 66 -21.60 5.02 -5.28
N PHE A 67 -20.91 4.78 -6.37
CA PHE A 67 -21.48 4.18 -7.58
C PHE A 67 -22.05 2.78 -7.29
N LEU A 68 -21.28 1.90 -6.65
CA LEU A 68 -21.69 0.54 -6.31
C LEU A 68 -22.86 0.51 -5.29
N SER A 69 -22.94 1.51 -4.41
CA SER A 69 -23.98 1.58 -3.38
C SER A 69 -25.40 1.65 -3.95
N ARG A 70 -25.55 2.18 -5.17
CA ARG A 70 -26.82 2.22 -5.91
C ARG A 70 -27.37 0.85 -6.22
N TYR A 71 -26.51 -0.18 -6.26
CA TYR A 71 -26.85 -1.56 -6.58
C TYR A 71 -26.90 -2.46 -5.33
N GLY A 72 -26.71 -1.88 -4.13
CA GLY A 72 -26.82 -2.55 -2.83
C GLY A 72 -25.55 -3.21 -2.32
N LYS A 73 -25.60 -3.70 -1.07
CA LYS A 73 -24.46 -4.24 -0.34
C LYS A 73 -23.71 -5.38 -1.07
N ARG A 74 -24.45 -6.24 -1.78
CA ARG A 74 -23.82 -7.34 -2.56
C ARG A 74 -22.98 -6.83 -3.72
N ALA A 75 -23.42 -5.74 -4.36
CA ALA A 75 -22.65 -5.11 -5.44
C ALA A 75 -21.37 -4.47 -4.90
N ILE A 76 -21.44 -3.80 -3.74
CA ILE A 76 -20.25 -3.24 -3.08
C ILE A 76 -19.23 -4.35 -2.80
N PHE A 77 -19.64 -5.43 -2.13
CA PHE A 77 -18.74 -6.56 -1.86
C PHE A 77 -18.09 -7.13 -3.12
N ARG A 78 -18.93 -7.44 -4.14
CA ARG A 78 -18.44 -8.00 -5.41
C ARG A 78 -17.51 -7.05 -6.14
N GLY A 79 -17.85 -5.76 -6.18
CA GLY A 79 -17.03 -4.74 -6.83
C GLY A 79 -15.66 -4.62 -6.16
N ILE A 80 -15.63 -4.52 -4.83
CA ILE A 80 -14.37 -4.50 -4.07
C ILE A 80 -13.57 -5.78 -4.32
N ALA A 81 -14.18 -6.95 -4.20
CA ALA A 81 -13.50 -8.23 -4.37
C ALA A 81 -12.92 -8.39 -5.79
N ILE A 82 -13.68 -8.05 -6.83
CA ILE A 82 -13.22 -8.12 -8.22
C ILE A 82 -12.07 -7.13 -8.46
N THR A 83 -12.20 -5.88 -8.02
CA THR A 83 -11.16 -4.86 -8.20
C THR A 83 -9.88 -5.26 -7.46
N THR A 84 -9.99 -5.77 -6.22
CA THR A 84 -8.87 -6.27 -5.43
C THR A 84 -8.18 -7.44 -6.13
N ALA A 85 -8.94 -8.42 -6.64
CA ALA A 85 -8.39 -9.57 -7.36
C ALA A 85 -7.69 -9.16 -8.66
N LEU A 86 -8.31 -8.29 -9.46
CA LEU A 86 -7.70 -7.79 -10.70
C LEU A 86 -6.43 -6.98 -10.45
N SER A 87 -6.43 -6.13 -9.44
CA SER A 87 -5.25 -5.37 -9.01
C SER A 87 -4.11 -6.29 -8.56
N LEU A 88 -4.42 -7.35 -7.78
CA LEU A 88 -3.42 -8.34 -7.35
C LEU A 88 -2.85 -9.11 -8.55
N LEU A 89 -3.69 -9.57 -9.46
CA LEU A 89 -3.22 -10.27 -10.67
C LEU A 89 -2.32 -9.36 -11.52
N LEU A 90 -2.70 -8.10 -11.67
CA LEU A 90 -1.88 -7.11 -12.36
C LEU A 90 -0.55 -6.87 -11.64
N SER A 91 -0.57 -6.80 -10.30
CA SER A 91 0.62 -6.67 -9.46
C SER A 91 1.59 -7.84 -9.68
N ILE A 92 1.09 -9.07 -9.63
CA ILE A 92 1.91 -10.28 -9.86
C ILE A 92 2.52 -10.28 -11.26
N TYR A 93 1.72 -9.95 -12.28
CA TYR A 93 2.19 -9.89 -13.67
C TYR A 93 3.24 -8.80 -13.86
N GLN A 94 2.96 -7.58 -13.42
CA GLN A 94 3.88 -6.44 -13.63
C GLN A 94 5.15 -6.53 -12.78
N THR A 95 5.11 -7.15 -11.61
CA THR A 95 6.33 -7.35 -10.81
C THR A 95 7.40 -8.15 -11.56
N GLN A 96 6.98 -9.02 -12.49
CA GLN A 96 7.91 -9.80 -13.32
C GLN A 96 8.30 -9.07 -14.60
N SER A 97 7.39 -8.33 -15.23
CA SER A 97 7.59 -7.71 -16.53
C SER A 97 8.11 -6.26 -16.45
N SER A 98 7.75 -5.51 -15.42
CA SER A 98 8.08 -4.10 -15.23
C SER A 98 8.08 -3.75 -13.75
N PRO A 99 9.10 -4.20 -12.96
CA PRO A 99 9.11 -4.10 -11.50
C PRO A 99 8.94 -2.68 -10.97
N ILE A 100 9.59 -1.71 -11.60
CA ILE A 100 9.52 -0.29 -11.23
C ILE A 100 8.07 0.22 -11.32
N TRP A 101 7.40 -0.03 -12.46
CA TRP A 101 6.00 0.35 -12.62
C TRP A 101 5.07 -0.40 -11.66
N ALA A 102 5.35 -1.67 -11.39
CA ALA A 102 4.60 -2.45 -10.40
C ALA A 102 4.68 -1.83 -9.00
N PHE A 103 5.84 -1.29 -8.65
CA PHE A 103 6.10 -0.70 -7.33
C PHE A 103 5.41 0.65 -7.14
N TYR A 104 5.44 1.52 -8.16
CA TYR A 104 4.97 2.90 -8.05
C TYR A 104 3.50 3.11 -8.44
N SER A 105 2.88 2.20 -9.20
CA SER A 105 1.55 2.44 -9.77
C SER A 105 0.41 2.14 -8.81
N LEU A 106 -0.62 2.98 -8.78
CA LEU A 106 -1.86 2.72 -8.04
C LEU A 106 -2.55 1.42 -8.48
N PRO A 107 -2.73 1.09 -9.79
CA PRO A 107 -3.44 -0.12 -10.19
C PRO A 107 -2.84 -1.42 -9.66
N THR A 108 -1.53 -1.47 -9.45
CA THR A 108 -0.82 -2.65 -8.93
C THR A 108 -0.77 -2.73 -7.42
N ARG A 109 -1.13 -1.65 -6.74
CA ARG A 109 -1.11 -1.55 -5.27
C ARG A 109 -2.50 -1.39 -4.65
N ALA A 110 -3.51 -1.08 -5.46
CA ALA A 110 -4.88 -0.88 -4.96
C ALA A 110 -5.45 -2.11 -4.24
N TRP A 111 -4.96 -3.33 -4.54
CA TRP A 111 -5.36 -4.54 -3.86
C TRP A 111 -4.98 -4.57 -2.38
N GLU A 112 -3.87 -3.94 -1.99
CA GLU A 112 -3.41 -3.85 -0.59
C GLU A 112 -4.45 -3.12 0.25
N LEU A 113 -4.95 -1.99 -0.24
CA LEU A 113 -6.00 -1.19 0.40
C LEU A 113 -7.38 -1.86 0.26
N GLY A 114 -7.67 -2.44 -0.91
CA GLY A 114 -8.90 -3.19 -1.17
C GLY A 114 -9.05 -4.40 -0.25
N PHE A 115 -7.94 -5.07 0.08
CA PHE A 115 -7.94 -6.19 1.03
C PHE A 115 -8.37 -5.73 2.42
N GLY A 116 -7.88 -4.56 2.86
CA GLY A 116 -8.36 -3.91 4.10
C GLY A 116 -9.86 -3.63 4.08
N ALA A 117 -10.39 -3.14 2.96
CA ALA A 117 -11.83 -2.89 2.82
C ALA A 117 -12.68 -4.17 2.86
N LEU A 118 -12.17 -5.31 2.40
CA LEU A 118 -12.86 -6.60 2.48
C LEU A 118 -13.04 -7.10 3.92
N LEU A 119 -12.22 -6.65 4.88
CA LEU A 119 -12.38 -7.00 6.30
C LEU A 119 -13.75 -6.59 6.86
N LEU A 120 -14.35 -5.54 6.33
CA LEU A 120 -15.68 -5.06 6.74
C LEU A 120 -16.79 -6.10 6.49
N PHE A 121 -16.55 -7.08 5.63
CA PHE A 121 -17.50 -8.14 5.30
C PHE A 121 -17.20 -9.46 6.02
N VAL A 122 -16.10 -9.54 6.77
CA VAL A 122 -15.77 -10.73 7.56
C VAL A 122 -16.57 -10.72 8.87
N PRO A 123 -17.31 -11.80 9.18
CA PRO A 123 -18.11 -11.87 10.40
C PRO A 123 -17.23 -11.73 11.66
N GLU A 124 -17.70 -10.99 12.66
CA GLU A 124 -17.00 -10.84 13.94
C GLU A 124 -16.68 -12.17 14.63
N THR A 125 -17.53 -13.18 14.40
CA THR A 125 -17.33 -14.53 14.95
C THR A 125 -16.04 -15.17 14.50
N PHE A 126 -15.56 -14.84 13.29
CA PHE A 126 -14.28 -15.32 12.77
C PHE A 126 -13.12 -14.84 13.65
N TRP A 127 -13.16 -13.61 14.12
CA TRP A 127 -12.09 -12.96 14.89
C TRP A 127 -12.05 -13.38 16.37
N LYS A 128 -13.05 -14.13 16.89
CA LYS A 128 -13.14 -14.49 18.32
C LYS A 128 -12.07 -15.45 18.81
N ASN A 129 -11.32 -16.08 17.93
CA ASN A 129 -10.26 -17.01 18.33
C ASN A 129 -9.00 -16.23 18.74
N ARG A 130 -8.61 -16.38 20.02
CA ARG A 130 -7.45 -15.71 20.64
C ARG A 130 -6.10 -16.00 20.00
N PHE A 131 -6.02 -17.00 19.15
CA PHE A 131 -4.78 -17.36 18.43
C PHE A 131 -4.63 -16.60 17.11
N ILE A 132 -5.70 -16.06 16.55
CA ILE A 132 -5.68 -15.36 15.26
C ILE A 132 -4.68 -14.18 15.25
N PRO A 133 -4.64 -13.27 16.25
CA PRO A 133 -3.66 -12.18 16.25
C PRO A 133 -2.21 -12.62 16.13
N TRP A 134 -1.87 -13.77 16.74
CA TRP A 134 -0.51 -14.30 16.70
C TRP A 134 -0.05 -14.68 15.31
N PHE A 135 -0.95 -15.18 14.45
CA PHE A 135 -0.61 -15.41 13.04
C PHE A 135 -0.23 -14.12 12.33
N GLY A 136 -0.91 -13.01 12.63
CA GLY A 136 -0.55 -11.70 12.10
C GLY A 136 0.82 -11.23 12.57
N VAL A 137 1.11 -11.32 13.90
CA VAL A 137 2.42 -10.96 14.46
C VAL A 137 3.54 -11.79 13.86
N ILE A 138 3.37 -13.12 13.82
CA ILE A 138 4.36 -14.05 13.26
C ILE A 138 4.59 -13.76 11.77
N GLY A 139 3.52 -13.53 11.00
CA GLY A 139 3.65 -13.25 9.58
C GLY A 139 4.39 -11.94 9.28
N ILE A 140 4.15 -10.87 10.07
CA ILE A 140 4.94 -9.63 9.95
C ILE A 140 6.40 -9.88 10.33
N ALA A 141 6.65 -10.61 11.42
CA ALA A 141 8.01 -10.94 11.82
C ALA A 141 8.74 -11.72 10.73
N ILE A 142 8.10 -12.76 10.14
CA ILE A 142 8.67 -13.51 9.02
C ILE A 142 8.97 -12.59 7.84
N ALA A 143 8.04 -11.70 7.46
CA ALA A 143 8.26 -10.75 6.36
C ALA A 143 9.47 -9.85 6.63
N SER A 144 9.60 -9.32 7.87
CA SER A 144 10.70 -8.43 8.26
C SER A 144 12.08 -9.11 8.23
N PHE A 145 12.15 -10.43 8.47
CA PHE A 145 13.41 -11.18 8.45
C PHE A 145 13.73 -11.83 7.10
N ARG A 146 12.72 -12.07 6.25
CA ARG A 146 12.90 -12.78 5.00
C ARG A 146 13.05 -11.87 3.77
N PHE A 147 12.51 -10.66 3.84
CA PHE A 147 12.54 -9.75 2.70
C PHE A 147 13.82 -8.91 2.74
N ASP A 148 14.46 -8.84 1.60
CA ASP A 148 15.67 -8.08 1.32
C ASP A 148 15.49 -7.24 0.04
N GLU A 149 16.54 -6.53 -0.35
CA GLU A 149 16.56 -5.68 -1.55
C GLU A 149 16.36 -6.47 -2.86
N ASN A 150 16.63 -7.80 -2.85
CA ASN A 150 16.46 -8.68 -4.01
C ASN A 150 15.05 -9.29 -4.08
N THR A 151 14.24 -9.08 -3.07
CA THR A 151 12.89 -9.63 -3.02
C THR A 151 12.00 -8.91 -4.04
N ALA A 152 11.49 -9.67 -5.03
CA ALA A 152 10.56 -9.13 -6.03
C ALA A 152 9.28 -8.62 -5.35
N PHE A 153 9.11 -7.30 -5.30
CA PHE A 153 8.02 -6.62 -4.61
C PHE A 153 7.35 -5.59 -5.54
N PRO A 154 6.01 -5.38 -5.45
CA PRO A 154 5.04 -5.97 -4.50
C PRO A 154 4.64 -7.41 -4.80
N GLY A 155 4.10 -7.73 -5.96
CA GLY A 155 3.72 -9.06 -6.42
C GLY A 155 3.17 -10.00 -5.34
N ILE A 156 3.52 -11.28 -5.46
CA ILE A 156 3.07 -12.33 -4.53
C ILE A 156 3.68 -12.18 -3.13
N ASN A 157 4.88 -11.60 -3.03
CA ASN A 157 5.57 -11.45 -1.74
C ASN A 157 4.86 -10.47 -0.81
N ALA A 158 4.18 -9.46 -1.36
CA ALA A 158 3.40 -8.52 -0.58
C ALA A 158 2.15 -9.14 0.08
N LEU A 159 1.71 -10.34 -0.35
CA LEU A 159 0.59 -11.04 0.30
C LEU A 159 0.88 -11.34 1.77
N LEU A 160 2.11 -11.72 2.11
CA LEU A 160 2.45 -12.07 3.49
C LEU A 160 2.25 -10.89 4.45
N PRO A 161 2.86 -9.71 4.26
CA PRO A 161 2.65 -8.58 5.16
C PRO A 161 1.22 -8.02 5.10
N VAL A 162 0.57 -8.00 3.93
CA VAL A 162 -0.79 -7.49 3.78
C VAL A 162 -1.80 -8.36 4.51
N ILE A 163 -1.76 -9.69 4.32
CA ILE A 163 -2.66 -10.61 5.04
C ILE A 163 -2.39 -10.55 6.54
N SER A 164 -1.11 -10.52 6.94
CA SER A 164 -0.73 -10.45 8.35
C SER A 164 -1.26 -9.18 9.03
N THR A 165 -1.13 -8.05 8.37
CA THR A 165 -1.68 -6.77 8.84
C THR A 165 -3.21 -6.81 8.89
N ALA A 166 -3.86 -7.37 7.87
CA ALA A 166 -5.31 -7.53 7.82
C ALA A 166 -5.81 -8.39 8.99
N VAL A 167 -5.12 -9.49 9.31
CA VAL A 167 -5.43 -10.34 10.46
C VAL A 167 -5.31 -9.58 11.78
N LEU A 168 -4.27 -8.75 11.93
CA LEU A 168 -4.11 -7.92 13.13
C LEU A 168 -5.24 -6.89 13.27
N ILE A 169 -5.55 -6.18 12.19
CA ILE A 169 -6.62 -5.17 12.18
C ILE A 169 -7.97 -5.82 12.50
N GLY A 170 -8.31 -6.94 11.85
CA GLY A 170 -9.57 -7.63 12.06
C GLY A 170 -9.72 -8.18 13.48
N SER A 171 -8.61 -8.56 14.12
CA SER A 171 -8.61 -9.14 15.47
C SER A 171 -8.39 -8.13 16.60
N ILE A 172 -8.34 -6.83 16.32
CA ILE A 172 -8.00 -5.78 17.30
C ILE A 172 -8.89 -5.81 18.55
N ALA A 173 -10.17 -6.17 18.40
CA ALA A 173 -11.15 -6.23 19.49
C ALA A 173 -10.88 -7.38 20.49
N ILE A 174 -10.07 -8.37 20.11
CA ILE A 174 -9.77 -9.56 20.93
C ILE A 174 -8.29 -9.73 21.24
N TRP A 175 -7.52 -8.68 21.04
CA TRP A 175 -6.11 -8.70 21.41
C TRP A 175 -5.92 -9.20 22.83
N PRO A 176 -4.88 -10.00 23.12
CA PRO A 176 -4.63 -10.53 24.44
C PRO A 176 -4.63 -9.42 25.50
N ARG A 177 -5.23 -9.68 26.64
CA ARG A 177 -5.32 -8.71 27.77
C ARG A 177 -3.98 -8.07 28.11
N ALA A 178 -2.88 -8.82 27.99
CA ALA A 178 -1.54 -8.30 28.20
C ALA A 178 -1.20 -7.07 27.33
N PHE A 179 -1.69 -6.99 26.10
CA PHE A 179 -1.53 -5.81 25.25
C PHE A 179 -2.50 -4.68 25.61
N ASN A 180 -3.72 -5.04 26.04
CA ASN A 180 -4.68 -4.05 26.54
C ASN A 180 -4.22 -3.42 27.85
N ASP A 181 -3.60 -4.19 28.73
CA ASP A 181 -3.06 -3.69 30.00
C ASP A 181 -1.87 -2.73 29.77
N LEU A 182 -1.02 -3.00 28.79
CA LEU A 182 0.06 -2.10 28.39
C LEU A 182 -0.47 -0.79 27.76
N SER A 183 -1.57 -0.84 27.02
CA SER A 183 -2.17 0.35 26.43
C SER A 183 -3.00 1.18 27.41
N ASN A 184 -3.52 0.56 28.48
CA ASN A 184 -4.33 1.21 29.51
C ASN A 184 -3.54 1.69 30.73
N ASN A 185 -2.30 1.27 30.90
CA ASN A 185 -1.41 1.85 31.92
C ASN A 185 -0.99 3.26 31.48
N ARG A 186 -1.92 4.20 31.60
CA ARG A 186 -1.59 5.61 31.65
C ARG A 186 -0.98 5.85 33.04
N ILE A 187 0.33 6.00 33.06
CA ILE A 187 1.04 6.65 34.17
C ILE A 187 0.65 8.12 34.17
#